data_5ca2612746cd0a5430549dddb564b943
#
_entry.id   5ca2612746cd0a5430549dddb564b943
#
_cell.length_a   1.000
_cell.length_b   1.000
_cell.length_c   1.000
_cell.angle_alpha   90.00
_cell.angle_beta   90.00
_cell.angle_gamma   90.00
#
_symmetry.space_group_name_H-M   'P 1'
#
loop_
_entity.id
_entity.type
_entity.pdbx_description
1 polymer ?
#
loop_
_entity_poly.entity_id
_entity_poly.type
_entity_poly.pdbx_seq_one_letter_code
_entity_poly.pdbx_strand_id
1 'polypeptide(L)'
;MQKIAESILADKRDAEECLNDAYLGAWKNIPTANPENLKAYLLRITRYCAFKRLRSNLAQKRGGRMQMTSYEELSECIPDHRRSESEQDSKLKDQIEDFLKDLSKEKRAIFLGRFWFMYSVAEIAERLGRDEKYVSNQLYYMKKSFKKHLGRKEG
;
A
#
# COMPACT_ATOMS: atom_id res chain seq x y z
N MET A 1 11.89 -8.04 2.60
CA MET A 1 11.93 -6.57 2.54
C MET A 1 12.56 -6.06 1.24
N GLN A 2 13.77 -6.48 0.90
CA GLN A 2 14.46 -6.05 -0.33
C GLN A 2 13.62 -6.27 -1.59
N LYS A 3 13.07 -7.45 -1.76
CA LYS A 3 12.22 -7.78 -2.92
C LYS A 3 11.01 -6.86 -3.08
N ILE A 4 10.41 -6.41 -1.96
CA ILE A 4 9.30 -5.46 -1.99
C ILE A 4 9.77 -4.08 -2.43
N ALA A 5 10.87 -3.59 -1.87
CA ALA A 5 11.43 -2.31 -2.27
C ALA A 5 11.79 -2.28 -3.77
N GLU A 6 12.46 -3.32 -4.25
CA GLU A 6 12.83 -3.48 -5.67
C GLU A 6 11.61 -3.68 -6.60
N SER A 7 10.51 -4.24 -6.08
CA SER A 7 9.27 -4.37 -6.87
C SER A 7 8.52 -3.05 -7.04
N ILE A 8 8.76 -2.07 -6.19
CA ILE A 8 8.12 -0.75 -6.23
C ILE A 8 9.04 0.29 -6.85
N LEU A 9 10.33 0.25 -6.49
CA LEU A 9 11.33 1.19 -6.95
C LEU A 9 12.20 0.56 -8.04
N ALA A 10 12.20 1.16 -9.22
CA ALA A 10 12.98 0.67 -10.36
C ALA A 10 14.49 0.88 -10.15
N ASP A 11 14.87 1.90 -9.41
CA ASP A 11 16.27 2.21 -9.12
C ASP A 11 16.75 1.42 -7.89
N LYS A 12 17.83 0.67 -8.07
CA LYS A 12 18.41 -0.17 -7.01
C LYS A 12 18.91 0.64 -5.82
N ARG A 13 19.49 1.80 -6.07
CA ARG A 13 19.99 2.71 -5.03
C ARG A 13 18.85 3.24 -4.17
N ASP A 14 17.75 3.66 -4.80
CA ASP A 14 16.54 4.09 -4.10
C ASP A 14 15.95 2.95 -3.26
N ALA A 15 15.98 1.72 -3.74
CA ALA A 15 15.54 0.55 -2.98
C ALA A 15 16.41 0.30 -1.74
N GLU A 16 17.73 0.42 -1.86
CA GLU A 16 18.66 0.27 -0.75
C GLU A 16 18.48 1.37 0.31
N GLU A 17 18.34 2.63 -0.11
CA GLU A 17 18.06 3.75 0.80
C GLU A 17 16.71 3.56 1.51
N CYS A 18 15.70 3.11 0.79
CA CYS A 18 14.38 2.78 1.34
C CYS A 18 14.46 1.69 2.43
N LEU A 19 15.29 0.67 2.22
CA LEU A 19 15.50 -0.38 3.22
C LEU A 19 16.16 0.16 4.49
N ASN A 20 17.17 1.00 4.34
CA ASN A 20 17.83 1.64 5.46
C ASN A 20 16.86 2.51 6.27
N ASP A 21 16.03 3.30 5.61
CA ASP A 21 14.99 4.10 6.24
C ASP A 21 13.94 3.23 6.96
N ALA A 22 13.56 2.12 6.34
CA ALA A 22 12.61 1.17 6.93
C ALA A 22 13.17 0.51 8.19
N TYR A 23 14.42 0.08 8.18
CA TYR A 23 15.10 -0.49 9.36
C TYR A 23 15.22 0.55 10.47
N LEU A 24 15.63 1.75 10.15
CA LEU A 24 15.78 2.82 11.13
C LEU A 24 14.42 3.22 11.74
N GLY A 25 13.39 3.34 10.91
CA GLY A 25 12.04 3.61 11.37
C GLY A 25 11.47 2.50 12.24
N ALA A 26 11.70 1.25 11.87
CA ALA A 26 11.30 0.10 12.67
C ALA A 26 12.02 0.09 14.02
N TRP A 27 13.33 0.28 14.03
CA TRP A 27 14.13 0.31 15.25
C TRP A 27 13.62 1.34 16.26
N LYS A 28 13.29 2.54 15.78
CA LYS A 28 12.78 3.62 16.63
C LYS A 28 11.38 3.37 17.18
N ASN A 29 10.53 2.68 16.41
CA ASN A 29 9.10 2.56 16.71
C ASN A 29 8.70 1.22 17.33
N ILE A 30 9.49 0.16 17.21
CA ILE A 30 9.18 -1.16 17.77
C ILE A 30 8.84 -1.10 19.26
N PRO A 31 9.59 -0.39 20.12
CA PRO A 31 9.28 -0.36 21.56
C PRO A 31 7.87 0.16 21.89
N THR A 32 7.35 1.08 21.10
CA THR A 32 6.01 1.67 21.29
C THR A 32 4.93 0.94 20.49
N ALA A 33 5.25 0.46 19.30
CA ALA A 33 4.32 -0.24 18.43
C ALA A 33 4.02 -1.66 18.87
N ASN A 34 4.98 -2.32 19.51
CA ASN A 34 4.89 -3.70 20.01
C ASN A 34 4.13 -4.65 19.05
N PRO A 35 4.61 -4.82 17.82
CA PRO A 35 3.86 -5.54 16.80
C PRO A 35 3.72 -7.04 17.13
N GLU A 36 2.52 -7.58 17.03
CA GLU A 36 2.25 -9.01 17.20
C GLU A 36 2.96 -9.86 16.14
N ASN A 37 3.05 -9.36 14.92
CA ASN A 37 3.74 -10.00 13.80
C ASN A 37 4.82 -9.06 13.26
N LEU A 38 6.05 -9.29 13.70
CA LEU A 38 7.20 -8.47 13.31
C LEU A 38 7.45 -8.48 11.80
N LYS A 39 7.31 -9.64 11.16
CA LYS A 39 7.51 -9.77 9.70
C LYS A 39 6.51 -8.90 8.94
N ALA A 40 5.23 -9.00 9.26
CA ALA A 40 4.18 -8.18 8.63
C ALA A 40 4.40 -6.69 8.88
N TYR A 41 4.82 -6.32 10.07
CA TYR A 41 5.15 -4.95 10.44
C TYR A 41 6.31 -4.38 9.61
N LEU A 42 7.40 -5.13 9.48
CA LEU A 42 8.56 -4.72 8.68
C LEU A 42 8.22 -4.60 7.18
N LEU A 43 7.44 -5.54 6.65
CA LEU A 43 6.98 -5.48 5.26
C LEU A 43 6.10 -4.25 5.00
N ARG A 44 5.23 -3.91 5.95
CA ARG A 44 4.37 -2.71 5.87
C ARG A 44 5.20 -1.43 5.88
N ILE A 45 6.19 -1.32 6.77
CA ILE A 45 7.08 -0.14 6.82
C ILE A 45 7.87 -0.01 5.52
N THR A 46 8.43 -1.12 5.02
CA THR A 46 9.18 -1.14 3.76
C THR A 46 8.31 -0.64 2.61
N ARG A 47 7.08 -1.14 2.52
CA ARG A 47 6.12 -0.72 1.50
C ARG A 47 5.78 0.76 1.61
N TYR A 48 5.55 1.24 2.82
CA TYR A 48 5.30 2.66 3.06
C TYR A 48 6.48 3.54 2.60
N CYS A 49 7.70 3.19 2.99
CA CYS A 49 8.90 3.92 2.59
C CYS A 49 9.10 3.90 1.07
N ALA A 50 8.88 2.75 0.44
CA ALA A 50 9.02 2.61 -1.02
C ALA A 50 8.01 3.47 -1.79
N PHE A 51 6.74 3.46 -1.41
CA PHE A 51 5.74 4.32 -2.05
C PHE A 51 5.95 5.79 -1.77
N LYS A 52 6.38 6.15 -0.56
CA LYS A 52 6.75 7.53 -0.22
C LYS A 52 7.90 8.01 -1.13
N ARG A 53 8.92 7.19 -1.31
CA ARG A 53 10.05 7.50 -2.21
C ARG A 53 9.59 7.62 -3.66
N LEU A 54 8.79 6.68 -4.14
CA LEU A 54 8.24 6.71 -5.49
C LEU A 54 7.45 8.00 -5.76
N ARG A 55 6.57 8.40 -4.85
CA ARG A 55 5.80 9.64 -4.96
C ARG A 55 6.71 10.87 -4.98
N SER A 56 7.74 10.89 -4.13
CA SER A 56 8.73 11.97 -4.10
C SER A 56 9.48 12.08 -5.42
N ASN A 57 9.93 10.97 -5.98
CA ASN A 57 10.62 10.93 -7.28
C ASN A 57 9.73 11.45 -8.40
N LEU A 58 8.47 11.07 -8.43
CA LEU A 58 7.51 11.53 -9.43
C LEU A 58 7.19 13.03 -9.27
N ALA A 59 7.09 13.53 -8.05
CA ALA A 59 6.92 14.96 -7.79
C ALA A 59 8.12 15.77 -8.26
N GLN A 60 9.35 15.28 -8.07
CA GLN A 60 10.58 15.93 -8.58
C GLN A 60 10.59 16.01 -10.11
N LYS A 61 10.17 14.94 -10.80
CA LYS A 61 10.06 14.95 -12.27
C LYS A 61 9.06 15.97 -12.79
N ARG A 62 8.05 16.31 -12.00
CA ARG A 62 7.04 17.34 -12.32
C ARG A 62 7.44 18.76 -11.90
N GLY A 63 8.71 19.01 -11.57
CA GLY A 63 9.20 20.31 -11.15
C GLY A 63 8.85 20.70 -9.71
N GLY A 64 8.67 19.72 -8.82
CA GLY A 64 8.40 19.94 -7.41
C GLY A 64 6.97 20.37 -7.09
N ARG A 65 6.05 20.31 -8.05
CA ARG A 65 4.63 20.58 -7.81
C ARG A 65 4.04 19.45 -6.95
N MET A 66 3.49 19.82 -5.79
CA MET A 66 2.82 18.90 -4.87
C MET A 66 1.42 18.50 -5.41
N GLN A 67 1.36 17.92 -6.59
CA GLN A 67 0.15 17.25 -7.05
C GLN A 67 0.19 15.81 -6.59
N MET A 68 -0.94 15.33 -6.06
CA MET A 68 -1.07 13.91 -5.74
C MET A 68 -0.86 13.07 -7.00
N THR A 69 0.05 12.12 -6.92
CA THR A 69 0.30 11.16 -7.97
C THR A 69 -0.94 10.29 -8.17
N SER A 70 -1.40 10.16 -9.40
CA SER A 70 -2.55 9.31 -9.70
C SER A 70 -2.22 7.83 -9.50
N TYR A 71 -3.22 6.98 -9.30
CA TYR A 71 -3.01 5.54 -9.19
C TYR A 71 -2.45 4.96 -10.48
N GLU A 72 -2.88 5.50 -11.61
CA GLU A 72 -2.38 5.13 -12.94
C GLU A 72 -0.89 5.43 -13.08
N GLU A 73 -0.44 6.62 -12.69
CA GLU A 73 0.99 6.99 -12.69
C GLU A 73 1.82 6.08 -11.79
N LEU A 74 1.33 5.78 -10.59
CA LEU A 74 2.01 4.87 -9.67
C LEU A 74 2.11 3.47 -10.24
N SER A 75 1.04 2.97 -10.84
CA SER A 75 1.00 1.64 -11.45
C SER A 75 1.96 1.52 -12.63
N GLU A 76 2.09 2.55 -13.46
CA GLU A 76 3.02 2.57 -14.59
C GLU A 76 4.49 2.59 -14.17
N CYS A 77 4.79 3.19 -13.02
CA CYS A 77 6.16 3.30 -12.51
C CYS A 77 6.65 2.06 -11.77
N ILE A 78 5.77 1.13 -11.41
CA ILE A 78 6.13 -0.11 -10.72
C ILE A 78 6.63 -1.12 -11.75
N PRO A 79 7.85 -1.66 -11.57
CA PRO A 79 8.36 -2.71 -12.45
C PRO A 79 7.45 -3.94 -12.46
N ASP A 80 7.14 -4.44 -13.65
CA ASP A 80 6.35 -5.68 -13.82
C ASP A 80 7.23 -6.89 -13.47
N HIS A 81 7.14 -7.32 -12.24
CA HIS A 81 7.79 -8.55 -11.78
C HIS A 81 6.83 -9.71 -11.84
N ARG A 82 6.87 -10.44 -12.94
CA ARG A 82 6.24 -11.76 -13.04
C ARG A 82 7.04 -12.73 -12.18
N ARG A 83 6.63 -12.90 -10.93
CA ARG A 83 7.23 -13.89 -10.02
C ARG A 83 6.40 -15.15 -9.98
N SER A 84 7.09 -16.28 -9.77
CA SER A 84 6.43 -17.52 -9.33
C SER A 84 5.81 -17.25 -7.95
N GLU A 85 4.51 -17.02 -7.94
CA GLU A 85 3.71 -16.91 -6.73
C GLU A 85 3.49 -18.32 -6.16
N SER A 86 3.52 -18.46 -4.85
CA SER A 86 3.10 -19.71 -4.21
C SER A 86 1.59 -19.92 -4.45
N GLU A 87 1.09 -21.16 -4.36
CA GLU A 87 -0.34 -21.43 -4.48
C GLU A 87 -1.19 -20.64 -3.47
N GLN A 88 -0.65 -20.41 -2.26
CA GLN A 88 -1.31 -19.60 -1.23
C GLN A 88 -1.38 -18.14 -1.62
N ASP A 89 -0.33 -17.59 -2.19
CA ASP A 89 -0.29 -16.20 -2.67
C ASP A 89 -1.26 -16.00 -3.83
N SER A 90 -1.36 -16.97 -4.73
CA SER A 90 -2.31 -16.96 -5.84
C SER A 90 -3.76 -16.98 -5.35
N LYS A 91 -4.09 -17.84 -4.39
CA LYS A 91 -5.45 -17.88 -3.78
C LYS A 91 -5.81 -16.58 -3.09
N LEU A 92 -4.88 -16.00 -2.33
CA LEU A 92 -5.11 -14.72 -1.66
C LEU A 92 -5.32 -13.60 -2.66
N LYS A 93 -4.54 -13.57 -3.73
CA LYS A 93 -4.71 -12.62 -4.83
C LYS A 93 -6.10 -12.71 -5.45
N ASP A 94 -6.56 -13.91 -5.78
CA ASP A 94 -7.89 -14.15 -6.35
C ASP A 94 -9.00 -13.67 -5.40
N GLN A 95 -8.86 -13.93 -4.10
CA GLN A 95 -9.80 -13.47 -3.08
C GLN A 95 -9.86 -11.95 -2.98
N ILE A 96 -8.72 -11.28 -3.07
CA ILE A 96 -8.62 -9.82 -3.06
C ILE A 96 -9.27 -9.24 -4.32
N GLU A 97 -8.97 -9.81 -5.49
CA GLU A 97 -9.56 -9.38 -6.76
C GLU A 97 -11.08 -9.52 -6.76
N ASP A 98 -11.61 -10.64 -6.30
CA ASP A 98 -13.04 -10.87 -6.17
C ASP A 98 -13.69 -9.86 -5.24
N PHE A 99 -13.08 -9.58 -4.10
CA PHE A 99 -13.56 -8.56 -3.16
C PHE A 99 -13.60 -7.17 -3.79
N LEU A 100 -12.54 -6.80 -4.51
CA LEU A 100 -12.45 -5.49 -5.17
C LEU A 100 -13.47 -5.32 -6.29
N LYS A 101 -13.81 -6.39 -7.00
CA LYS A 101 -14.83 -6.36 -8.06
C LYS A 101 -16.22 -5.97 -7.54
N ASP A 102 -16.54 -6.38 -6.32
CA ASP A 102 -17.85 -6.11 -5.69
C ASP A 102 -17.94 -4.69 -5.10
N LEU A 103 -16.83 -3.98 -4.99
CA LEU A 103 -16.81 -2.61 -4.49
C LEU A 103 -17.16 -1.59 -5.59
N SER A 104 -17.82 -0.50 -5.19
CA SER A 104 -17.96 0.67 -6.06
C SER A 104 -16.59 1.25 -6.43
N LYS A 105 -16.54 2.03 -7.50
CA LYS A 105 -15.31 2.69 -7.96
C LYS A 105 -14.67 3.54 -6.85
N GLU A 106 -15.47 4.31 -6.10
CA GLU A 106 -15.00 5.13 -4.99
C GLU A 106 -14.44 4.29 -3.84
N LYS A 107 -15.17 3.26 -3.41
CA LYS A 107 -14.73 2.35 -2.34
C LYS A 107 -13.46 1.60 -2.71
N ARG A 108 -13.36 1.16 -3.96
CA ARG A 108 -12.14 0.52 -4.48
C ARG A 108 -10.95 1.47 -4.43
N ALA A 109 -11.13 2.73 -4.84
CA ALA A 109 -10.10 3.75 -4.76
C ALA A 109 -9.64 4.01 -3.32
N ILE A 110 -10.56 4.08 -2.37
CA ILE A 110 -10.25 4.22 -0.94
C ILE A 110 -9.43 3.02 -0.42
N PHE A 111 -9.88 1.81 -0.73
CA PHE A 111 -9.22 0.59 -0.28
C PHE A 111 -7.80 0.46 -0.86
N LEU A 112 -7.66 0.58 -2.16
CA LEU A 112 -6.36 0.53 -2.83
C LEU A 112 -5.45 1.67 -2.39
N GLY A 113 -5.99 2.87 -2.26
CA GLY A 113 -5.23 4.02 -1.79
C GLY A 113 -4.61 3.78 -0.41
N ARG A 114 -5.37 3.22 0.51
CA ARG A 114 -4.91 2.99 1.88
C ARG A 114 -4.01 1.77 2.03
N PHE A 115 -4.41 0.64 1.46
CA PHE A 115 -3.75 -0.64 1.70
C PHE A 115 -2.70 -1.01 0.67
N TRP A 116 -2.85 -0.57 -0.55
CA TRP A 116 -1.90 -0.87 -1.62
C TRP A 116 -0.89 0.25 -1.83
N PHE A 117 -1.36 1.48 -2.03
CA PHE A 117 -0.51 2.64 -2.31
C PHE A 117 -0.06 3.42 -1.07
N MET A 118 -0.48 3.01 0.10
CA MET A 118 -0.06 3.57 1.39
C MET A 118 -0.31 5.08 1.55
N TYR A 119 -1.40 5.59 0.97
CA TYR A 119 -1.85 6.96 1.23
C TYR A 119 -2.43 7.09 2.64
N SER A 120 -2.25 8.27 3.25
CA SER A 120 -2.93 8.60 4.50
C SER A 120 -4.42 8.82 4.27
N VAL A 121 -5.21 8.75 5.35
CA VAL A 121 -6.65 9.06 5.30
C VAL A 121 -6.88 10.49 4.80
N ALA A 122 -6.06 11.44 5.25
CA ALA A 122 -6.13 12.85 4.82
C ALA A 122 -5.88 13.00 3.31
N GLU A 123 -4.86 12.32 2.78
CA GLU A 123 -4.55 12.35 1.35
C GLU A 123 -5.67 11.76 0.49
N ILE A 124 -6.28 10.66 0.94
CA ILE A 124 -7.41 10.02 0.25
C ILE A 124 -8.64 10.95 0.26
N ALA A 125 -8.94 11.55 1.41
CA ALA A 125 -10.06 12.48 1.58
C ALA A 125 -9.92 13.69 0.66
N GLU A 126 -8.75 14.31 0.63
CA GLU A 126 -8.44 15.43 -0.26
C GLU A 126 -8.64 15.06 -1.73
N ARG A 127 -8.13 13.92 -2.14
CA ARG A 127 -8.23 13.44 -3.53
C ARG A 127 -9.68 13.20 -3.96
N LEU A 128 -10.51 12.65 -3.07
CA LEU A 128 -11.91 12.32 -3.37
C LEU A 128 -12.88 13.48 -3.13
N GLY A 129 -12.40 14.60 -2.56
CA GLY A 129 -13.27 15.70 -2.15
C GLY A 129 -14.22 15.31 -1.02
N ARG A 130 -13.80 14.41 -0.14
CA ARG A 130 -14.55 13.93 1.03
C ARG A 130 -13.83 14.33 2.31
N ASP A 131 -14.51 14.26 3.45
CA ASP A 131 -13.86 14.47 4.73
C ASP A 131 -13.14 13.20 5.23
N GLU A 132 -12.20 13.38 6.16
CA GLU A 132 -11.41 12.28 6.71
C GLU A 132 -12.27 11.28 7.49
N LYS A 133 -13.31 11.76 8.15
CA LYS A 133 -14.25 10.91 8.90
C LYS A 133 -15.00 9.96 7.97
N TYR A 134 -15.45 10.45 6.83
CA TYR A 134 -16.08 9.61 5.80
C TYR A 134 -15.14 8.50 5.34
N VAL A 135 -13.90 8.85 4.99
CA VAL A 135 -12.89 7.87 4.53
C VAL A 135 -12.58 6.84 5.63
N SER A 136 -12.39 7.28 6.87
CA SER A 136 -12.14 6.40 8.01
C SER A 136 -13.29 5.42 8.24
N ASN A 137 -14.52 5.88 8.16
CA ASN A 137 -15.71 5.03 8.30
C ASN A 137 -15.80 4.02 7.17
N GLN A 138 -15.57 4.41 5.93
CA GLN A 138 -15.55 3.51 4.79
C GLN A 138 -14.49 2.42 4.96
N LEU A 139 -13.28 2.78 5.38
CA LEU A 139 -12.21 1.83 5.66
C LEU A 139 -12.57 0.84 6.77
N TYR A 140 -13.20 1.31 7.83
CA TYR A 140 -13.65 0.45 8.92
C TYR A 140 -14.64 -0.62 8.45
N TYR A 141 -15.67 -0.22 7.70
CA TYR A 141 -16.65 -1.16 7.16
C TYR A 141 -16.07 -2.10 6.11
N MET A 142 -15.19 -1.60 5.26
CA MET A 142 -14.50 -2.43 4.25
C MET A 142 -13.59 -3.47 4.89
N LYS A 143 -12.88 -3.14 5.97
CA LYS A 143 -12.09 -4.12 6.72
C LYS A 143 -12.94 -5.25 7.29
N LYS A 144 -14.09 -4.92 7.86
CA LYS A 144 -15.05 -5.92 8.37
C LYS A 144 -15.58 -6.81 7.25
N SER A 145 -15.97 -6.20 6.14
CA SER A 145 -16.47 -6.91 4.97
C SER A 145 -15.41 -7.83 4.36
N PHE A 146 -14.17 -7.37 4.28
CA PHE A 146 -13.04 -8.15 3.78
C PHE A 146 -12.74 -9.36 4.67
N LYS A 147 -12.74 -9.20 5.97
CA LYS A 147 -12.57 -10.33 6.92
C LYS A 147 -13.65 -11.38 6.72
N LYS A 148 -14.90 -10.97 6.55
CA LYS A 148 -16.01 -11.90 6.27
C LYS A 148 -15.83 -12.62 4.93
N HIS A 149 -15.38 -11.89 3.92
CA HIS A 149 -15.11 -12.46 2.58
C HIS A 149 -14.02 -13.54 2.63
N LEU A 150 -12.93 -13.28 3.36
CA LEU A 150 -11.86 -14.25 3.57
C LEU A 150 -12.35 -15.48 4.36
N GLY A 151 -13.10 -15.28 5.43
CA GLY A 151 -13.62 -16.36 6.28
C GLY A 151 -14.62 -17.27 5.56
N ARG A 152 -15.41 -16.76 4.63
CA ARG A 152 -16.36 -17.56 3.84
C ARG A 152 -15.70 -18.53 2.87
N LYS A 153 -14.50 -18.23 2.43
CA LYS A 153 -13.75 -19.06 1.47
C LYS A 153 -12.84 -20.08 2.15
N GLU A 154 -12.60 -19.95 3.42
CA GLU A 154 -11.82 -20.89 4.24
C GLU A 154 -12.71 -22.00 4.86
N GLY A 155 -14.03 -21.82 4.79
CA GLY A 155 -15.02 -22.77 5.32
C GLY A 155 -15.48 -23.78 4.26
#